data_c36b0060cc1d08324360699f5e9af9d3
#
_entry.id   c36b0060cc1d08324360699f5e9af9d3
#
_cell.length_a   1.000
_cell.length_b   1.000
_cell.length_c   1.000
_cell.angle_alpha   90.00
_cell.angle_beta   90.00
_cell.angle_gamma   90.00
#
_symmetry.space_group_name_H-M   'P 1'
#
loop_
_entity.id
_entity.type
_entity.pdbx_description
1 polymer ?
#
loop_
_entity_poly.entity_id
_entity_poly.type
_entity_poly.pdbx_seq_one_letter_code
_entity_poly.pdbx_strand_id
1 'polypeptide(L)'
;MTFSVPGLAVARGIAIGRAVLVGSSRVEVAHYFIEPHQIESEIDRVRHGRNAVVDELQRLQGEMPPDAPHELAALLDVHLMLLQDEMLTSGVKHWITERLYNAEWALTTQLEVIARQFDEMEDEYLRERKADLEQVVERILRYMKGVASPVAPPVSSPRRHKQLGLQQDLLLDDTVDVPLVLVAHDLSP
;
A
#
# COMPACT_ATOMS: atom_id res chain seq x y z
N MET A 1 18.85 26.47 -4.23
CA MET A 1 17.68 27.11 -3.59
C MET A 1 17.39 26.39 -2.30
N THR A 2 17.29 27.12 -1.19
CA THR A 2 16.91 26.53 0.11
C THR A 2 15.47 26.92 0.39
N PHE A 3 14.64 25.97 0.79
CA PHE A 3 13.28 26.26 1.25
C PHE A 3 13.05 25.60 2.61
N SER A 4 12.12 26.15 3.36
CA SER A 4 11.76 25.67 4.69
C SER A 4 10.25 25.51 4.76
N VAL A 5 9.80 24.39 5.33
CA VAL A 5 8.39 24.11 5.52
C VAL A 5 8.15 23.95 7.02
N PRO A 6 7.21 24.70 7.61
CA PRO A 6 6.83 24.51 9.00
C PRO A 6 6.09 23.17 9.15
N GLY A 7 6.31 22.49 10.28
CA GLY A 7 5.67 21.21 10.58
C GLY A 7 5.42 21.03 12.07
N LEU A 8 4.61 20.02 12.40
CA LEU A 8 4.36 19.57 13.77
C LEU A 8 5.30 18.43 14.10
N ALA A 9 6.08 18.55 15.16
CA ALA A 9 6.96 17.49 15.62
C ALA A 9 6.15 16.42 16.37
N VAL A 10 6.03 15.22 15.79
CA VAL A 10 5.38 14.06 16.42
C VAL A 10 6.36 13.12 17.10
N ALA A 11 7.67 13.27 16.83
CA ALA A 11 8.74 12.54 17.48
C ALA A 11 9.92 13.47 17.77
N ARG A 12 10.75 13.11 18.76
CA ARG A 12 11.97 13.86 19.09
C ARG A 12 13.12 13.38 18.20
N GLY A 13 13.87 14.33 17.68
CA GLY A 13 15.08 14.04 16.91
C GLY A 13 15.28 15.00 15.73
N ILE A 14 16.45 14.89 15.13
CA ILE A 14 16.81 15.57 13.89
C ILE A 14 17.38 14.52 12.97
N ALA A 15 16.85 14.42 11.76
CA ALA A 15 17.37 13.55 10.70
C ALA A 15 17.89 14.42 9.56
N ILE A 16 19.10 14.13 9.10
CA ILE A 16 19.69 14.77 7.92
C ILE A 16 19.99 13.67 6.92
N GLY A 17 19.44 13.81 5.72
CA GLY A 17 19.59 12.77 4.71
C GLY A 17 19.09 13.21 3.35
N ARG A 18 19.10 12.28 2.40
CA ARG A 18 18.53 12.48 1.07
C ARG A 18 17.03 12.26 1.12
N ALA A 19 16.26 13.28 0.79
CA ALA A 19 14.80 13.18 0.73
C ALA A 19 14.35 12.27 -0.41
N VAL A 20 13.48 11.32 -0.09
CA VAL A 20 12.78 10.48 -1.06
C VAL A 20 11.30 10.77 -0.91
N LEU A 21 10.69 11.32 -1.96
CA LEU A 21 9.25 11.58 -1.99
C LEU A 21 8.52 10.29 -2.31
N VAL A 22 7.72 9.82 -1.36
CA VAL A 22 6.80 8.70 -1.56
C VAL A 22 5.45 9.29 -1.94
N GLY A 23 5.15 9.28 -3.23
CA GLY A 23 3.87 9.77 -3.72
C GLY A 23 2.79 8.73 -3.53
N SER A 24 1.70 9.07 -2.85
CA SER A 24 0.45 8.33 -2.95
C SER A 24 -0.28 8.77 -4.23
N SER A 25 0.17 8.31 -5.39
CA SER A 25 -0.66 8.44 -6.58
C SER A 25 -1.81 7.45 -6.43
N ARG A 26 -3.04 7.94 -6.24
CA ARG A 26 -4.23 7.10 -6.32
C ARG A 26 -4.18 6.32 -7.62
N VAL A 27 -4.46 5.04 -7.53
CA VAL A 27 -4.49 4.17 -8.71
C VAL A 27 -5.64 4.61 -9.59
N GLU A 28 -5.32 5.11 -10.81
CA GLU A 28 -6.35 5.46 -11.77
C GLU A 28 -7.11 4.19 -12.19
N VAL A 29 -8.42 4.17 -11.97
CA VAL A 29 -9.27 3.01 -12.22
C VAL A 29 -10.02 3.21 -13.52
N ALA A 30 -9.84 2.30 -14.47
CA ALA A 30 -10.62 2.26 -15.69
C ALA A 30 -12.00 1.66 -15.39
N HIS A 31 -13.06 2.32 -15.87
CA HIS A 31 -14.44 1.89 -15.72
C HIS A 31 -14.97 1.40 -17.07
N TYR A 32 -15.27 0.10 -17.17
CA TYR A 32 -15.87 -0.49 -18.35
C TYR A 32 -16.75 -1.69 -17.97
N PHE A 33 -17.73 -1.97 -18.85
CA PHE A 33 -18.56 -3.15 -18.71
C PHE A 33 -17.87 -4.36 -19.32
N ILE A 34 -18.04 -5.50 -18.65
CA ILE A 34 -17.52 -6.78 -19.11
C ILE A 34 -18.61 -7.60 -19.79
N GLU A 35 -18.20 -8.58 -20.56
CA GLU A 35 -19.12 -9.57 -21.13
C GLU A 35 -19.46 -10.66 -20.09
N PRO A 36 -20.66 -11.29 -20.13
CA PRO A 36 -21.06 -12.30 -19.14
C PRO A 36 -20.07 -13.46 -19.00
N HIS A 37 -19.37 -13.83 -20.06
CA HIS A 37 -18.37 -14.91 -20.01
C HIS A 37 -17.09 -14.52 -19.27
N GLN A 38 -16.88 -13.24 -18.96
CA GLN A 38 -15.71 -12.71 -18.26
C GLN A 38 -15.94 -12.65 -16.73
N ILE A 39 -17.17 -12.86 -16.22
CA ILE A 39 -17.52 -12.71 -14.82
C ILE A 39 -16.57 -13.48 -13.91
N GLU A 40 -16.37 -14.78 -14.18
CA GLU A 40 -15.50 -15.60 -13.32
C GLU A 40 -14.04 -15.13 -13.35
N SER A 41 -13.55 -14.71 -14.51
CA SER A 41 -12.18 -14.20 -14.61
C SER A 41 -11.97 -12.89 -13.83
N GLU A 42 -12.97 -12.02 -13.81
CA GLU A 42 -12.90 -10.76 -13.06
C GLU A 42 -13.00 -10.99 -11.54
N ILE A 43 -13.87 -11.93 -11.11
CA ILE A 43 -13.93 -12.36 -9.71
C ILE A 43 -12.59 -12.96 -9.27
N ASP A 44 -11.99 -13.78 -10.12
CA ASP A 44 -10.69 -14.39 -9.85
C ASP A 44 -9.57 -13.35 -9.76
N ARG A 45 -9.60 -12.30 -10.58
CA ARG A 45 -8.64 -11.19 -10.50
C ARG A 45 -8.69 -10.50 -9.15
N VAL A 46 -9.90 -10.18 -8.65
CA VAL A 46 -10.06 -9.59 -7.30
C VAL A 46 -9.54 -10.54 -6.23
N ARG A 47 -9.92 -11.82 -6.31
CA ARG A 47 -9.50 -12.85 -5.36
C ARG A 47 -7.97 -12.98 -5.30
N HIS A 48 -7.30 -13.02 -6.45
CA HIS A 48 -5.85 -13.08 -6.53
C HIS A 48 -5.19 -11.82 -5.95
N GLY A 49 -5.68 -10.64 -6.31
CA GLY A 49 -5.17 -9.38 -5.75
C GLY A 49 -5.31 -9.32 -4.23
N ARG A 50 -6.49 -9.68 -3.71
CA ARG A 50 -6.74 -9.75 -2.26
C ARG A 50 -5.81 -10.74 -1.56
N ASN A 51 -5.69 -11.96 -2.08
CA ASN A 51 -4.85 -12.99 -1.46
C ASN A 51 -3.38 -12.57 -1.43
N ALA A 52 -2.90 -11.95 -2.49
CA ALA A 52 -1.53 -11.46 -2.54
C ALA A 52 -1.25 -10.36 -1.49
N VAL A 53 -2.23 -9.48 -1.23
CA VAL A 53 -2.12 -8.50 -0.14
C VAL A 53 -2.15 -9.20 1.22
N VAL A 54 -2.98 -10.22 1.41
CA VAL A 54 -2.99 -11.04 2.64
C VAL A 54 -1.62 -11.66 2.89
N ASP A 55 -1.05 -12.31 1.86
CA ASP A 55 0.27 -12.95 1.96
C ASP A 55 1.37 -11.92 2.29
N GLU A 56 1.31 -10.72 1.68
CA GLU A 56 2.25 -9.63 1.97
C GLU A 56 2.15 -9.17 3.42
N LEU A 57 0.94 -8.92 3.94
CA LEU A 57 0.74 -8.46 5.31
C LEU A 57 1.14 -9.52 6.34
N GLN A 58 0.82 -10.80 6.08
CA GLN A 58 1.25 -11.91 6.95
C GLN A 58 2.77 -12.05 6.97
N ARG A 59 3.44 -11.88 5.84
CA ARG A 59 4.90 -11.86 5.78
C ARG A 59 5.47 -10.72 6.59
N LEU A 60 4.94 -9.49 6.43
CA LEU A 60 5.36 -8.33 7.22
C LEU A 60 5.18 -8.57 8.73
N GLN A 61 4.06 -9.17 9.13
CA GLN A 61 3.79 -9.53 10.51
C GLN A 61 4.81 -10.56 11.04
N GLY A 62 5.18 -11.55 10.23
CA GLY A 62 6.17 -12.56 10.57
C GLY A 62 7.61 -12.06 10.62
N GLU A 63 7.93 -11.00 9.89
CA GLU A 63 9.25 -10.35 9.85
C GLU A 63 9.42 -9.24 10.90
N MET A 64 8.35 -8.94 11.67
CA MET A 64 8.42 -7.89 12.67
C MET A 64 9.42 -8.22 13.79
N PRO A 65 10.27 -7.26 14.19
CA PRO A 65 11.16 -7.42 15.32
C PRO A 65 10.36 -7.64 16.63
N PRO A 66 10.92 -8.39 17.60
CA PRO A 66 10.24 -8.64 18.88
C PRO A 66 9.95 -7.38 19.70
N ASP A 67 10.67 -6.31 19.45
CA ASP A 67 10.54 -4.99 20.07
C ASP A 67 9.73 -3.99 19.22
N ALA A 68 9.06 -4.46 18.17
CA ALA A 68 8.18 -3.62 17.36
C ALA A 68 7.03 -3.06 18.21
N PRO A 69 6.58 -1.81 17.94
CA PRO A 69 5.42 -1.23 18.62
C PRO A 69 4.18 -2.11 18.48
N HIS A 70 3.43 -2.32 19.57
CA HIS A 70 2.19 -3.10 19.55
C HIS A 70 1.14 -2.53 18.60
N GLU A 71 1.15 -1.21 18.43
CA GLU A 71 0.24 -0.49 17.53
C GLU A 71 0.43 -0.93 16.07
N LEU A 72 1.67 -1.22 15.66
CA LEU A 72 1.95 -1.70 14.31
C LEU A 72 1.37 -3.10 14.08
N ALA A 73 1.53 -4.01 15.07
CA ALA A 73 0.91 -5.34 14.99
C ALA A 73 -0.62 -5.25 14.92
N ALA A 74 -1.22 -4.42 15.76
CA ALA A 74 -2.66 -4.20 15.78
C ALA A 74 -3.18 -3.64 14.44
N LEU A 75 -2.43 -2.73 13.81
CA LEU A 75 -2.78 -2.17 12.50
C LEU A 75 -2.77 -3.24 11.40
N LEU A 76 -1.76 -4.12 11.39
CA LEU A 76 -1.70 -5.24 10.44
C LEU A 76 -2.86 -6.21 10.65
N ASP A 77 -3.23 -6.51 11.92
CA ASP A 77 -4.38 -7.36 12.25
C ASP A 77 -5.70 -6.76 11.73
N VAL A 78 -5.86 -5.45 11.87
CA VAL A 78 -7.03 -4.72 11.34
C VAL A 78 -7.11 -4.85 9.82
N HIS A 79 -6.02 -4.63 9.11
CA HIS A 79 -5.99 -4.75 7.65
C HIS A 79 -6.29 -6.18 7.20
N LEU A 80 -5.73 -7.19 7.89
CA LEU A 80 -6.05 -8.59 7.60
C LEU A 80 -7.53 -8.92 7.85
N MET A 81 -8.14 -8.36 8.89
CA MET A 81 -9.56 -8.52 9.18
C MET A 81 -10.42 -7.88 8.08
N LEU A 82 -10.10 -6.65 7.65
CA LEU A 82 -10.83 -5.96 6.57
C LEU A 82 -10.75 -6.71 5.24
N LEU A 83 -9.61 -7.34 4.92
CA LEU A 83 -9.44 -8.16 3.73
C LEU A 83 -10.33 -9.43 3.74
N GLN A 84 -10.73 -9.90 4.92
CA GLN A 84 -11.60 -11.07 5.10
C GLN A 84 -13.07 -10.69 5.26
N ASP A 85 -13.39 -9.39 5.32
CA ASP A 85 -14.75 -8.91 5.51
C ASP A 85 -15.67 -9.33 4.35
N GLU A 86 -16.79 -9.94 4.72
CA GLU A 86 -17.78 -10.43 3.76
C GLU A 86 -18.48 -9.28 3.02
N MET A 87 -18.65 -8.12 3.65
CA MET A 87 -19.26 -6.95 3.00
C MET A 87 -18.42 -6.47 1.82
N LEU A 88 -17.09 -6.51 1.95
CA LEU A 88 -16.20 -6.19 0.84
C LEU A 88 -16.28 -7.24 -0.25
N THR A 89 -16.13 -8.51 0.09
CA THR A 89 -15.99 -9.61 -0.88
C THR A 89 -17.29 -9.93 -1.61
N SER A 90 -18.41 -10.03 -0.88
CA SER A 90 -19.72 -10.30 -1.47
C SER A 90 -20.26 -9.13 -2.28
N GLY A 91 -20.03 -7.89 -1.81
CA GLY A 91 -20.42 -6.69 -2.52
C GLY A 91 -19.68 -6.53 -3.85
N VAL A 92 -18.37 -6.74 -3.88
CA VAL A 92 -17.61 -6.72 -5.14
C VAL A 92 -18.11 -7.78 -6.12
N LYS A 93 -18.35 -9.00 -5.64
CA LYS A 93 -18.92 -10.07 -6.46
C LYS A 93 -20.28 -9.65 -7.03
N HIS A 94 -21.15 -9.03 -6.24
CA HIS A 94 -22.44 -8.53 -6.71
C HIS A 94 -22.31 -7.53 -7.86
N TRP A 95 -21.41 -6.54 -7.75
CA TRP A 95 -21.19 -5.55 -8.83
C TRP A 95 -20.69 -6.18 -10.11
N ILE A 96 -19.82 -7.20 -10.04
CA ILE A 96 -19.32 -7.93 -11.20
C ILE A 96 -20.44 -8.75 -11.85
N THR A 97 -21.24 -9.50 -11.06
CA THR A 97 -22.26 -10.44 -11.59
C THR A 97 -23.50 -9.72 -12.11
N GLU A 98 -24.03 -8.76 -11.33
CA GLU A 98 -25.32 -8.12 -11.62
C GLU A 98 -25.21 -6.87 -12.46
N ARG A 99 -24.05 -6.17 -12.38
CA ARG A 99 -23.83 -4.92 -13.09
C ARG A 99 -22.80 -5.02 -14.20
N LEU A 100 -22.13 -6.17 -14.32
CA LEU A 100 -21.08 -6.42 -15.32
C LEU A 100 -19.94 -5.39 -15.25
N TYR A 101 -19.61 -4.91 -14.05
CA TYR A 101 -18.48 -4.01 -13.87
C TYR A 101 -17.18 -4.82 -13.91
N ASN A 102 -16.13 -4.24 -14.49
CA ASN A 102 -14.79 -4.83 -14.35
C ASN A 102 -14.33 -4.81 -12.88
N ALA A 103 -13.37 -5.63 -12.55
CA ALA A 103 -12.93 -5.92 -11.19
C ALA A 103 -12.55 -4.65 -10.41
N GLU A 104 -11.78 -3.74 -11.03
CA GLU A 104 -11.32 -2.51 -10.40
C GLU A 104 -12.49 -1.54 -10.12
N TRP A 105 -13.42 -1.40 -11.05
CA TRP A 105 -14.61 -0.58 -10.86
C TRP A 105 -15.53 -1.15 -9.78
N ALA A 106 -15.76 -2.45 -9.79
CA ALA A 106 -16.54 -3.13 -8.76
C ALA A 106 -15.95 -2.91 -7.36
N LEU A 107 -14.62 -2.99 -7.24
CA LEU A 107 -13.91 -2.79 -5.97
C LEU A 107 -14.04 -1.35 -5.46
N THR A 108 -13.85 -0.36 -6.33
CA THR A 108 -14.01 1.06 -5.96
C THR A 108 -15.45 1.42 -5.64
N THR A 109 -16.42 0.88 -6.38
CA THR A 109 -17.85 1.10 -6.10
C THR A 109 -18.24 0.53 -4.75
N GLN A 110 -17.77 -0.67 -4.42
CA GLN A 110 -18.06 -1.28 -3.12
C GLN A 110 -17.40 -0.50 -1.98
N LEU A 111 -16.16 -0.03 -2.17
CA LEU A 111 -15.50 0.86 -1.22
C LEU A 111 -16.36 2.11 -0.93
N GLU A 112 -16.87 2.77 -1.98
CA GLU A 112 -17.73 3.96 -1.82
C GLU A 112 -19.00 3.65 -1.03
N VAL A 113 -19.63 2.48 -1.25
CA VAL A 113 -20.82 2.04 -0.52
C VAL A 113 -20.52 1.90 0.96
N ILE A 114 -19.43 1.18 1.31
CA ILE A 114 -19.03 0.98 2.71
C ILE A 114 -18.59 2.31 3.35
N ALA A 115 -17.83 3.13 2.61
CA ALA A 115 -17.36 4.42 3.10
C ALA A 115 -18.52 5.36 3.48
N ARG A 116 -19.60 5.39 2.69
CA ARG A 116 -20.82 6.16 3.04
C ARG A 116 -21.47 5.66 4.33
N GLN A 117 -21.51 4.34 4.54
CA GLN A 117 -22.05 3.79 5.78
C GLN A 117 -21.24 4.23 7.00
N PHE A 118 -19.91 4.30 6.89
CA PHE A 118 -19.06 4.84 7.95
C PHE A 118 -19.25 6.35 8.15
N ASP A 119 -19.44 7.12 7.08
CA ASP A 119 -19.70 8.57 7.17
C ASP A 119 -21.03 8.91 7.85
N GLU A 120 -22.03 8.01 7.76
CA GLU A 120 -23.32 8.15 8.42
C GLU A 120 -23.27 7.80 9.92
N MET A 121 -22.18 7.18 10.39
CA MET A 121 -21.97 6.84 11.79
C MET A 121 -21.33 8.02 12.55
N GLU A 122 -21.88 8.37 13.72
CA GLU A 122 -21.37 9.46 14.55
C GLU A 122 -20.06 9.10 15.29
N ASP A 123 -19.67 7.83 15.28
CA ASP A 123 -18.53 7.29 16.01
C ASP A 123 -17.20 7.59 15.30
N GLU A 124 -16.29 8.30 15.99
CA GLU A 124 -14.96 8.66 15.50
C GLU A 124 -14.09 7.43 15.22
N TYR A 125 -14.20 6.39 16.01
CA TYR A 125 -13.50 5.13 15.81
C TYR A 125 -13.87 4.45 14.49
N LEU A 126 -15.14 4.53 14.09
CA LEU A 126 -15.59 3.97 12.81
C LEU A 126 -15.12 4.80 11.61
N ARG A 127 -14.92 6.11 11.80
CA ARG A 127 -14.33 6.96 10.73
C ARG A 127 -12.86 6.63 10.48
N GLU A 128 -12.10 6.24 11.51
CA GLU A 128 -10.71 5.76 11.32
C GLU A 128 -10.69 4.46 10.49
N ARG A 129 -11.68 3.58 10.70
CA ARG A 129 -11.81 2.34 9.91
C ARG A 129 -12.04 2.57 8.42
N LYS A 130 -12.66 3.70 8.06
CA LYS A 130 -12.80 4.09 6.65
C LYS A 130 -11.44 4.29 5.99
N ALA A 131 -10.51 4.97 6.65
CA ALA A 131 -9.17 5.19 6.13
C ALA A 131 -8.41 3.87 5.96
N ASP A 132 -8.51 2.96 6.92
CA ASP A 132 -7.91 1.62 6.82
C ASP A 132 -8.47 0.84 5.62
N LEU A 133 -9.79 0.89 5.41
CA LEU A 133 -10.44 0.22 4.29
C LEU A 133 -9.98 0.82 2.94
N GLU A 134 -9.87 2.15 2.84
CA GLU A 134 -9.36 2.83 1.65
C GLU A 134 -7.94 2.37 1.32
N GLN A 135 -7.07 2.25 2.33
CA GLN A 135 -5.69 1.77 2.16
C GLN A 135 -5.64 0.32 1.69
N VAL A 136 -6.46 -0.56 2.29
CA VAL A 136 -6.54 -1.97 1.91
C VAL A 136 -7.00 -2.14 0.47
N VAL A 137 -8.05 -1.42 0.06
CA VAL A 137 -8.57 -1.47 -1.32
C VAL A 137 -7.56 -0.90 -2.31
N GLU A 138 -6.88 0.21 -1.99
CA GLU A 138 -5.84 0.77 -2.84
C GLU A 138 -4.69 -0.22 -3.04
N ARG A 139 -4.31 -0.97 -2.01
CA ARG A 139 -3.28 -2.00 -2.07
C ARG A 139 -3.68 -3.15 -3.00
N ILE A 140 -4.94 -3.60 -2.93
CA ILE A 140 -5.48 -4.61 -3.87
C ILE A 140 -5.40 -4.08 -5.31
N LEU A 141 -5.86 -2.85 -5.55
CA LEU A 141 -5.83 -2.22 -6.89
C LEU A 141 -4.41 -2.10 -7.45
N ARG A 142 -3.43 -1.72 -6.64
CA ARG A 142 -2.01 -1.67 -7.02
C ARG A 142 -1.52 -3.04 -7.45
N TYR A 143 -1.83 -4.05 -6.66
CA TYR A 143 -1.43 -5.42 -6.97
C TYR A 143 -2.04 -5.91 -8.28
N MET A 144 -3.34 -5.68 -8.50
CA MET A 144 -4.04 -6.05 -9.73
C MET A 144 -3.45 -5.37 -10.98
N LYS A 145 -2.88 -4.16 -10.83
CA LYS A 145 -2.22 -3.42 -11.91
C LYS A 145 -0.73 -3.73 -12.06
N GLY A 146 -0.17 -4.57 -11.22
CA GLY A 146 1.27 -4.85 -11.21
C GLY A 146 2.13 -3.64 -10.83
N VAL A 147 1.56 -2.67 -10.12
CA VAL A 147 2.29 -1.50 -9.60
C VAL A 147 2.93 -1.89 -8.28
N ALA A 148 4.27 -1.81 -8.21
CA ALA A 148 4.99 -2.09 -6.97
C ALA A 148 4.47 -1.23 -5.81
N SER A 149 4.39 -1.83 -4.62
CA SER A 149 4.07 -1.09 -3.39
C SER A 149 5.08 0.05 -3.20
N PRO A 150 4.65 1.28 -2.84
CA PRO A 150 5.56 2.41 -2.69
C PRO A 150 6.54 2.27 -1.54
N VAL A 151 6.41 1.25 -0.72
CA VAL A 151 7.13 1.07 0.56
C VAL A 151 8.33 0.12 0.47
N ALA A 152 8.77 -0.28 -0.70
CA ALA A 152 10.10 -0.88 -0.81
C ALA A 152 11.09 0.23 -1.22
N PRO A 153 11.79 0.92 -0.27
CA PRO A 153 13.01 1.58 -0.67
C PRO A 153 13.89 0.46 -1.27
N PRO A 154 14.64 0.74 -2.35
CA PRO A 154 15.62 -0.22 -2.79
C PRO A 154 16.55 -0.46 -1.61
N VAL A 155 16.35 -1.57 -0.91
CA VAL A 155 17.36 -2.07 0.00
C VAL A 155 18.53 -2.33 -0.91
N SER A 156 19.48 -1.41 -0.87
CA SER A 156 20.79 -1.62 -1.48
C SER A 156 21.38 -2.83 -0.75
N SER A 157 21.06 -4.02 -1.27
CA SER A 157 21.80 -5.21 -0.90
C SER A 157 23.27 -4.86 -1.06
N PRO A 158 24.12 -5.08 -0.07
CA PRO A 158 25.54 -4.91 -0.26
C PRO A 158 25.92 -5.84 -1.41
N ARG A 159 26.12 -5.26 -2.61
CA ARG A 159 26.63 -6.00 -3.75
C ARG A 159 27.97 -6.56 -3.29
N ARG A 160 28.03 -7.87 -3.08
CA ARG A 160 29.30 -8.59 -3.03
C ARG A 160 30.04 -8.24 -4.30
N HIS A 161 30.97 -7.30 -4.22
CA HIS A 161 31.93 -7.08 -5.26
C HIS A 161 32.74 -8.37 -5.39
N LYS A 162 32.40 -9.15 -6.40
CA LYS A 162 33.27 -10.20 -6.91
C LYS A 162 34.45 -9.49 -7.56
N GLN A 163 35.56 -9.58 -6.87
CA GLN A 163 36.87 -9.11 -7.34
C GLN A 163 37.13 -9.58 -8.76
N LEU A 164 37.10 -8.69 -9.70
CA LEU A 164 37.80 -8.84 -10.98
C LEU A 164 38.69 -7.61 -11.12
N GLY A 165 39.99 -7.85 -10.96
CA GLY A 165 41.00 -6.84 -11.09
C GLY A 165 40.99 -6.22 -12.48
N LEU A 166 40.98 -4.91 -12.50
CA LEU A 166 41.65 -4.09 -13.53
C LEU A 166 41.86 -2.71 -12.89
N GLN A 167 43.15 -2.34 -12.85
CA GLN A 167 43.61 -1.01 -12.53
C GLN A 167 43.03 -0.01 -13.52
N GLN A 168 42.47 1.08 -13.04
CA GLN A 168 42.79 2.43 -13.50
C GLN A 168 41.93 3.50 -12.78
N ASP A 169 42.67 4.35 -12.08
CA ASP A 169 42.55 5.79 -11.88
C ASP A 169 41.21 6.46 -11.55
N LEU A 170 41.28 7.02 -10.35
CA LEU A 170 40.83 8.37 -10.02
C LEU A 170 39.40 8.75 -10.44
N LEU A 171 38.49 8.61 -9.48
CA LEU A 171 37.68 9.74 -9.00
C LEU A 171 36.98 9.26 -7.73
N LEU A 172 37.22 9.98 -6.67
CA LEU A 172 36.53 9.93 -5.39
C LEU A 172 35.02 9.80 -5.60
N ASP A 173 34.51 8.60 -5.43
CA ASP A 173 33.11 8.40 -5.10
C ASP A 173 33.08 7.82 -3.68
N ASP A 174 33.34 8.71 -2.72
CA ASP A 174 32.89 8.54 -1.36
C ASP A 174 31.36 8.48 -1.41
N THR A 175 30.78 7.31 -1.67
CA THR A 175 29.40 7.03 -1.35
C THR A 175 29.28 6.98 0.16
N VAL A 176 29.33 8.18 0.77
CA VAL A 176 28.81 8.40 2.10
C VAL A 176 27.42 7.81 2.09
N ASP A 177 27.19 6.81 2.93
CA ASP A 177 25.90 6.19 3.11
C ASP A 177 24.96 7.23 3.73
N VAL A 178 24.45 8.12 2.87
CA VAL A 178 23.59 9.23 3.28
C VAL A 178 22.24 8.67 3.66
N PRO A 179 21.80 8.80 4.91
CA PRO A 179 20.50 8.29 5.34
C PRO A 179 19.38 8.78 4.42
N LEU A 180 18.37 7.95 4.21
CA LEU A 180 17.18 8.33 3.46
C LEU A 180 16.15 8.96 4.43
N VAL A 181 15.61 10.10 4.03
CA VAL A 181 14.48 10.74 4.71
C VAL A 181 13.27 10.57 3.82
N LEU A 182 12.31 9.75 4.25
CA LEU A 182 11.07 9.53 3.53
C LEU A 182 10.13 10.72 3.77
N VAL A 183 9.62 11.28 2.68
CA VAL A 183 8.61 12.34 2.70
C VAL A 183 7.36 11.77 2.02
N ALA A 184 6.30 11.59 2.77
CA ALA A 184 5.06 11.02 2.29
C ALA A 184 3.86 11.84 2.75
N HIS A 185 2.76 11.76 2.02
CA HIS A 185 1.47 12.29 2.47
C HIS A 185 0.88 11.41 3.59
N ASP A 186 1.03 10.10 3.41
CA ASP A 186 0.63 9.07 4.38
C ASP A 186 1.51 7.84 4.16
N LEU A 187 1.81 7.13 5.24
CA LEU A 187 2.56 5.88 5.23
C LEU A 187 1.63 4.78 5.75
N SER A 188 1.05 4.02 4.84
CA SER A 188 0.39 2.77 5.21
C SER A 188 1.42 1.69 5.53
N PRO A 189 1.11 0.73 6.41
CA PRO A 189 1.98 -0.37 6.78
C PRO A 189 2.33 -1.30 5.61
#